data_abfb17c0b6946b8216a4299f992c83c2
#
_entry.id   abfb17c0b6946b8216a4299f992c83c2
#
_cell.length_a   1.000
_cell.length_b   1.000
_cell.length_c   1.000
_cell.angle_alpha   90.00
_cell.angle_beta   90.00
_cell.angle_gamma   90.00
#
_symmetry.space_group_name_H-M   'P 1'
#
loop_
_entity.id
_entity.type
_entity.pdbx_description
1 polymer ?
#
loop_
_entity_poly.entity_id
_entity_poly.type
_entity_poly.pdbx_seq_one_letter_code
_entity_poly.pdbx_strand_id
1 'polypeptide(L)'
;MQTITNAISEIKADLPDYVTLVAVSKYHLPEKLLEAYNGGQRFFGENRPQEMTKKHEILPEDICWHMIGHLQTNKVKMIVPYVSMIESVDSEKLLKEIDRQAERVGRKILVLIEIHVAAEETKSGFTPEECREFIDSGRYEQYKNVIYSGLMCMASHTDDEKRIHSDFRMVYNLYESLKSEYFSKDNNFAYRSWGMSEDYKIAVQEGSNIVRIGTRIFGERDYSKSFTL
;
A
#
# COMPACT_ATOMS: atom_id res chain seq x y z
N MET A 1 -8.80 19.17 -21.23
CA MET A 1 -8.62 17.97 -20.38
C MET A 1 -7.52 18.29 -19.36
N GLN A 2 -7.75 17.97 -18.10
CA GLN A 2 -6.69 18.06 -17.09
C GLN A 2 -5.58 17.05 -17.40
N THR A 3 -4.33 17.49 -17.39
CA THR A 3 -3.19 16.57 -17.58
C THR A 3 -2.94 15.78 -16.30
N ILE A 4 -2.33 14.60 -16.43
CA ILE A 4 -1.95 13.75 -15.27
C ILE A 4 -1.03 14.53 -14.31
N THR A 5 -0.09 15.30 -14.87
CA THR A 5 0.83 16.15 -14.09
C THR A 5 0.07 17.20 -13.27
N ASN A 6 -0.92 17.87 -13.86
CA ASN A 6 -1.72 18.86 -13.13
C ASN A 6 -2.55 18.22 -12.00
N ALA A 7 -3.17 17.06 -12.28
CA ALA A 7 -3.92 16.33 -11.26
C ALA A 7 -3.04 15.93 -10.06
N ILE A 8 -1.83 15.45 -10.32
CA ILE A 8 -0.85 15.13 -9.25
C ILE A 8 -0.47 16.38 -8.47
N SER A 9 -0.21 17.51 -9.15
CA SER A 9 0.18 18.77 -8.50
C SER A 9 -0.94 19.30 -7.61
N GLU A 10 -2.19 19.26 -8.05
CA GLU A 10 -3.35 19.66 -7.26
C GLU A 10 -3.54 18.78 -6.02
N ILE A 11 -3.42 17.46 -6.18
CA ILE A 11 -3.52 16.54 -5.05
C ILE A 11 -2.39 16.80 -4.04
N LYS A 12 -1.14 16.96 -4.52
CA LYS A 12 0.00 17.24 -3.64
C LYS A 12 -0.14 18.59 -2.91
N ALA A 13 -0.74 19.59 -3.54
CA ALA A 13 -1.02 20.88 -2.89
C ALA A 13 -2.07 20.77 -1.75
N ASP A 14 -2.97 19.79 -1.83
CA ASP A 14 -3.96 19.49 -0.80
C ASP A 14 -3.39 18.64 0.36
N LEU A 15 -2.21 18.02 0.18
CA LEU A 15 -1.61 17.11 1.15
C LEU A 15 -0.53 17.83 1.98
N PRO A 16 -0.45 17.56 3.30
CA PRO A 16 0.73 17.95 4.08
C PRO A 16 2.03 17.34 3.54
N ASP A 17 3.15 18.03 3.69
CA ASP A 17 4.47 17.61 3.17
C ASP A 17 4.92 16.23 3.65
N TYR A 18 4.44 15.79 4.81
CA TYR A 18 4.78 14.48 5.37
C TYR A 18 3.96 13.32 4.78
N VAL A 19 2.96 13.61 3.93
CA VAL A 19 2.10 12.60 3.31
C VAL A 19 2.62 12.19 1.95
N THR A 20 2.92 10.92 1.78
CA THR A 20 3.33 10.33 0.51
C THR A 20 2.12 10.00 -0.35
N LEU A 21 2.10 10.50 -1.59
CA LEU A 21 1.14 10.12 -2.60
C LEU A 21 1.62 8.90 -3.36
N VAL A 22 0.90 7.79 -3.28
CA VAL A 22 1.07 6.61 -4.15
C VAL A 22 0.06 6.71 -5.29
N ALA A 23 0.55 6.87 -6.52
CA ALA A 23 -0.27 6.92 -7.73
C ALA A 23 -0.70 5.50 -8.12
N VAL A 24 -2.00 5.19 -7.96
CA VAL A 24 -2.54 3.85 -8.25
C VAL A 24 -2.75 3.67 -9.75
N SER A 25 -1.85 2.93 -10.37
CA SER A 25 -1.69 2.83 -11.83
C SER A 25 -2.25 1.55 -12.46
N LYS A 26 -2.95 0.74 -11.64
CA LYS A 26 -3.56 -0.51 -12.13
C LYS A 26 -4.49 -0.27 -13.32
N TYR A 27 -4.40 -1.15 -14.34
CA TYR A 27 -5.14 -1.11 -15.60
C TYR A 27 -4.79 0.07 -16.53
N HIS A 28 -3.84 0.94 -16.17
CA HIS A 28 -3.40 2.02 -17.05
C HIS A 28 -2.15 1.64 -17.84
N LEU A 29 -2.07 2.15 -19.07
CA LEU A 29 -0.95 1.91 -19.97
C LEU A 29 0.33 2.61 -19.47
N PRO A 30 1.52 2.07 -19.78
CA PRO A 30 2.81 2.63 -19.33
C PRO A 30 3.03 4.10 -19.72
N GLU A 31 2.45 4.55 -20.84
CA GLU A 31 2.57 5.94 -21.31
C GLU A 31 1.99 6.93 -20.28
N LYS A 32 0.86 6.57 -19.61
CA LYS A 32 0.27 7.38 -18.56
C LYS A 32 1.16 7.45 -17.31
N LEU A 33 1.82 6.33 -16.98
CA LEU A 33 2.75 6.29 -15.86
C LEU A 33 4.00 7.13 -16.18
N LEU A 34 4.46 7.09 -17.43
CA LEU A 34 5.59 7.91 -17.87
C LEU A 34 5.27 9.41 -17.83
N GLU A 35 4.03 9.81 -18.18
CA GLU A 35 3.57 11.20 -18.01
C GLU A 35 3.61 11.61 -16.53
N ALA A 36 3.09 10.78 -15.62
CA ALA A 36 3.15 11.01 -14.19
C ALA A 36 4.60 11.08 -13.67
N TYR A 37 5.46 10.17 -14.12
CA TYR A 37 6.87 10.13 -13.77
C TYR A 37 7.62 11.39 -14.21
N ASN A 38 7.40 11.86 -15.44
CA ASN A 38 7.98 13.11 -15.96
C ASN A 38 7.48 14.34 -15.18
N GLY A 39 6.28 14.26 -14.61
CA GLY A 39 5.72 15.23 -13.66
C GLY A 39 6.24 15.11 -12.23
N GLY A 40 7.28 14.27 -11.98
CA GLY A 40 7.93 14.12 -10.68
C GLY A 40 7.33 13.06 -9.75
N GLN A 41 6.38 12.24 -10.23
CA GLN A 41 5.87 11.11 -9.44
C GLN A 41 6.86 9.95 -9.44
N ARG A 42 7.07 9.34 -8.27
CA ARG A 42 8.00 8.20 -8.12
C ARG A 42 7.34 6.98 -7.48
N PHE A 43 6.32 7.16 -6.67
CA PHE A 43 5.63 6.07 -5.96
C PHE A 43 4.41 5.64 -6.75
N PHE A 44 4.40 4.38 -7.23
CA PHE A 44 3.29 3.82 -7.99
C PHE A 44 2.76 2.55 -7.34
N GLY A 45 1.42 2.42 -7.29
CA GLY A 45 0.73 1.29 -6.68
C GLY A 45 0.08 0.38 -7.71
N GLU A 46 0.35 -0.92 -7.61
CA GLU A 46 -0.22 -1.95 -8.48
C GLU A 46 -0.96 -3.04 -7.69
N ASN A 47 -2.01 -3.57 -8.29
CA ASN A 47 -2.79 -4.66 -7.68
C ASN A 47 -2.41 -6.05 -8.19
N ARG A 48 -1.72 -6.14 -9.33
CA ARG A 48 -1.41 -7.40 -9.99
C ARG A 48 0.10 -7.54 -10.20
N PRO A 49 0.73 -8.58 -9.61
CA PRO A 49 2.17 -8.79 -9.77
C PRO A 49 2.63 -8.86 -11.23
N GLN A 50 1.84 -9.49 -12.09
CA GLN A 50 2.17 -9.63 -13.51
C GLN A 50 2.18 -8.28 -14.23
N GLU A 51 1.20 -7.41 -13.93
CA GLU A 51 1.13 -6.06 -14.49
C GLU A 51 2.30 -5.20 -13.99
N MET A 52 2.57 -5.28 -12.67
CA MET A 52 3.71 -4.58 -12.05
C MET A 52 5.03 -4.99 -12.70
N THR A 53 5.28 -6.31 -12.90
CA THR A 53 6.52 -6.82 -13.50
C THR A 53 6.72 -6.29 -14.92
N LYS A 54 5.69 -6.36 -15.78
CA LYS A 54 5.78 -5.86 -17.15
C LYS A 54 6.05 -4.35 -17.21
N LYS A 55 5.44 -3.58 -16.31
CA LYS A 55 5.68 -2.13 -16.21
C LYS A 55 7.08 -1.81 -15.71
N HIS A 56 7.55 -2.56 -14.71
CA HIS A 56 8.91 -2.41 -14.19
C HIS A 56 9.98 -2.65 -15.27
N GLU A 57 9.77 -3.61 -16.18
CA GLU A 57 10.71 -3.94 -17.25
C GLU A 57 10.91 -2.83 -18.29
N ILE A 58 9.94 -1.91 -18.44
CA ILE A 58 9.93 -0.90 -19.51
C ILE A 58 9.89 0.54 -19.02
N LEU A 59 9.67 0.77 -17.72
CA LEU A 59 9.62 2.10 -17.10
C LEU A 59 10.93 2.38 -16.34
N PRO A 60 11.21 3.65 -15.98
CA PRO A 60 12.43 4.02 -15.26
C PRO A 60 12.66 3.22 -13.98
N GLU A 61 13.93 2.85 -13.74
CA GLU A 61 14.34 1.97 -12.63
C GLU A 61 14.17 2.60 -11.24
N ASP A 62 14.13 3.94 -11.16
CA ASP A 62 13.95 4.68 -9.90
C ASP A 62 12.49 4.81 -9.46
N ILE A 63 11.57 4.13 -10.14
CA ILE A 63 10.19 4.00 -9.68
C ILE A 63 10.13 3.14 -8.42
N CYS A 64 9.51 3.69 -7.37
CA CYS A 64 9.22 2.98 -6.13
C CYS A 64 7.88 2.24 -6.28
N TRP A 65 7.96 0.93 -6.52
CA TRP A 65 6.79 0.09 -6.71
C TRP A 65 6.18 -0.37 -5.39
N HIS A 66 4.89 -0.11 -5.19
CA HIS A 66 4.10 -0.58 -4.06
C HIS A 66 3.08 -1.64 -4.51
N MET A 67 3.18 -2.83 -3.94
CA MET A 67 2.14 -3.86 -4.11
C MET A 67 1.01 -3.57 -3.12
N ILE A 68 -0.16 -3.18 -3.64
CA ILE A 68 -1.29 -2.69 -2.84
C ILE A 68 -2.54 -3.56 -2.97
N GLY A 69 -2.53 -4.59 -3.79
CA GLY A 69 -3.62 -5.55 -3.94
C GLY A 69 -3.28 -6.91 -3.37
N HIS A 70 -4.29 -7.78 -3.22
CA HIS A 70 -4.10 -9.13 -2.70
C HIS A 70 -2.99 -9.89 -3.46
N LEU A 71 -1.99 -10.35 -2.72
CA LEU A 71 -0.80 -11.00 -3.25
C LEU A 71 -0.83 -12.50 -2.98
N GLN A 72 -1.09 -13.29 -4.01
CA GLN A 72 -0.98 -14.75 -3.90
C GLN A 72 0.46 -15.18 -3.63
N THR A 73 0.66 -16.14 -2.73
CA THR A 73 2.00 -16.62 -2.34
C THR A 73 2.86 -17.09 -3.52
N ASN A 74 2.26 -17.77 -4.52
CA ASN A 74 2.97 -18.24 -5.72
C ASN A 74 3.46 -17.11 -6.65
N LYS A 75 2.99 -15.87 -6.44
CA LYS A 75 3.36 -14.66 -7.22
C LYS A 75 4.40 -13.80 -6.53
N VAL A 76 4.68 -14.00 -5.24
CA VAL A 76 5.65 -13.23 -4.45
C VAL A 76 7.01 -13.17 -5.13
N LYS A 77 7.50 -14.30 -5.66
CA LYS A 77 8.78 -14.42 -6.36
C LYS A 77 8.95 -13.48 -7.57
N MET A 78 7.82 -13.02 -8.16
CA MET A 78 7.86 -12.14 -9.33
C MET A 78 8.28 -10.72 -8.97
N ILE A 79 7.87 -10.23 -7.78
CA ILE A 79 8.02 -8.81 -7.42
C ILE A 79 9.13 -8.56 -6.39
N VAL A 80 9.47 -9.55 -5.55
CA VAL A 80 10.50 -9.41 -4.52
C VAL A 80 11.85 -8.91 -5.06
N PRO A 81 12.29 -9.21 -6.31
CA PRO A 81 13.55 -8.67 -6.82
C PRO A 81 13.62 -7.15 -6.90
N TYR A 82 12.49 -6.44 -7.04
CA TYR A 82 12.47 -4.99 -7.30
C TYR A 82 11.46 -4.19 -6.48
N VAL A 83 10.41 -4.83 -5.93
CA VAL A 83 9.36 -4.13 -5.17
C VAL A 83 9.96 -3.30 -4.03
N SER A 84 9.46 -2.09 -3.82
CA SER A 84 9.88 -1.21 -2.74
C SER A 84 9.12 -1.50 -1.45
N MET A 85 7.81 -1.76 -1.55
CA MET A 85 6.97 -2.05 -0.39
C MET A 85 5.81 -2.98 -0.78
N ILE A 86 5.47 -3.94 0.10
CA ILE A 86 4.26 -4.74 0.00
C ILE A 86 3.31 -4.27 1.11
N GLU A 87 2.24 -3.57 0.73
CA GLU A 87 1.29 -2.98 1.68
C GLU A 87 0.15 -3.94 2.06
N SER A 88 -0.06 -4.99 1.26
CA SER A 88 -1.19 -5.90 1.34
C SER A 88 -0.83 -7.23 2.01
N VAL A 89 -0.12 -7.18 3.13
CA VAL A 89 0.22 -8.41 3.87
C VAL A 89 -0.94 -8.82 4.75
N ASP A 90 -1.73 -9.75 4.27
CA ASP A 90 -3.01 -10.20 4.82
C ASP A 90 -2.92 -11.46 5.70
N SER A 91 -1.76 -12.09 5.80
CA SER A 91 -1.61 -13.34 6.53
C SER A 91 -0.17 -13.69 6.88
N GLU A 92 0.02 -14.44 7.94
CA GLU A 92 1.33 -14.99 8.32
C GLU A 92 1.89 -15.94 7.23
N LYS A 93 1.02 -16.65 6.52
CA LYS A 93 1.41 -17.49 5.37
C LYS A 93 2.07 -16.66 4.26
N LEU A 94 1.54 -15.47 3.98
CA LEU A 94 2.14 -14.56 2.99
C LEU A 94 3.47 -13.99 3.50
N LEU A 95 3.56 -13.59 4.77
CA LEU A 95 4.81 -13.14 5.40
C LEU A 95 5.92 -14.17 5.26
N LYS A 96 5.63 -15.44 5.58
CA LYS A 96 6.58 -16.55 5.44
C LYS A 96 7.10 -16.69 4.01
N GLU A 97 6.24 -16.51 3.02
CA GLU A 97 6.67 -16.62 1.62
C GLU A 97 7.47 -15.37 1.19
N ILE A 98 7.11 -14.16 1.65
CA ILE A 98 7.90 -12.95 1.40
C ILE A 98 9.29 -13.10 1.98
N ASP A 99 9.42 -13.50 3.24
CA ASP A 99 10.70 -13.72 3.91
C ASP A 99 11.58 -14.72 3.15
N ARG A 100 11.01 -15.88 2.79
CA ARG A 100 11.70 -16.93 2.04
C ARG A 100 12.19 -16.45 0.66
N GLN A 101 11.39 -15.67 -0.07
CA GLN A 101 11.79 -15.17 -1.39
C GLN A 101 12.80 -14.02 -1.26
N ALA A 102 12.65 -13.16 -0.24
CA ALA A 102 13.58 -12.09 0.07
C ALA A 102 14.98 -12.64 0.40
N GLU A 103 15.07 -13.68 1.21
CA GLU A 103 16.31 -14.40 1.51
C GLU A 103 17.02 -14.87 0.24
N ARG A 104 16.28 -15.49 -0.69
CA ARG A 104 16.83 -16.02 -1.95
C ARG A 104 17.50 -14.98 -2.83
N VAL A 105 17.02 -13.74 -2.77
CA VAL A 105 17.55 -12.63 -3.58
C VAL A 105 18.42 -11.67 -2.77
N GLY A 106 18.69 -11.98 -1.49
CA GLY A 106 19.53 -11.18 -0.61
C GLY A 106 18.96 -9.79 -0.29
N ARG A 107 17.62 -9.65 -0.23
CA ARG A 107 16.94 -8.39 0.07
C ARG A 107 16.21 -8.45 1.40
N LYS A 108 15.95 -7.27 1.96
CA LYS A 108 14.94 -7.06 2.99
C LYS A 108 13.78 -6.27 2.39
N ILE A 109 12.54 -6.71 2.64
CA ILE A 109 11.35 -6.12 2.04
C ILE A 109 10.55 -5.36 3.09
N LEU A 110 10.24 -4.10 2.79
CA LEU A 110 9.32 -3.29 3.59
C LEU A 110 7.91 -3.85 3.44
N VAL A 111 7.23 -4.10 4.55
CA VAL A 111 5.86 -4.59 4.54
C VAL A 111 4.95 -3.77 5.45
N LEU A 112 3.70 -3.61 5.04
CA LEU A 112 2.62 -3.15 5.91
C LEU A 112 1.69 -4.33 6.17
N ILE A 113 1.26 -4.48 7.42
CA ILE A 113 0.21 -5.45 7.76
C ILE A 113 -1.13 -4.85 7.35
N GLU A 114 -1.86 -5.56 6.50
CA GLU A 114 -3.21 -5.17 6.08
C GLU A 114 -4.20 -5.49 7.18
N ILE A 115 -4.90 -4.46 7.66
CA ILE A 115 -5.91 -4.58 8.70
C ILE A 115 -7.31 -4.52 8.09
N HIS A 116 -8.09 -5.54 8.39
CA HIS A 116 -9.50 -5.62 8.01
C HIS A 116 -10.37 -4.88 9.04
N VAL A 117 -10.98 -3.77 8.63
CA VAL A 117 -11.87 -2.94 9.48
C VAL A 117 -13.29 -2.87 8.96
N ALA A 118 -13.53 -3.30 7.73
CA ALA A 118 -14.86 -3.24 7.13
C ALA A 118 -15.75 -4.37 7.63
N ALA A 119 -17.05 -4.11 7.75
CA ALA A 119 -18.06 -5.09 8.14
C ALA A 119 -18.30 -6.20 7.09
N GLU A 120 -17.65 -6.14 5.94
CA GLU A 120 -17.83 -7.10 4.84
C GLU A 120 -16.96 -8.35 5.07
N GLU A 121 -17.56 -9.52 5.24
CA GLU A 121 -16.90 -10.81 5.51
C GLU A 121 -15.91 -11.28 4.42
N THR A 122 -15.87 -10.65 3.27
CA THR A 122 -15.09 -11.09 2.09
C THR A 122 -13.74 -10.39 1.91
N LYS A 123 -13.33 -9.50 2.83
CA LYS A 123 -12.06 -8.76 2.68
C LYS A 123 -10.89 -9.51 3.30
N SER A 124 -9.74 -9.43 2.63
CA SER A 124 -8.45 -9.89 3.13
C SER A 124 -7.94 -8.98 4.26
N GLY A 125 -7.01 -9.47 5.05
CA GLY A 125 -6.37 -8.74 6.14
C GLY A 125 -6.51 -9.42 7.48
N PHE A 126 -5.66 -9.04 8.42
CA PHE A 126 -5.79 -9.41 9.82
C PHE A 126 -6.91 -8.59 10.47
N THR A 127 -7.70 -9.18 11.35
CA THR A 127 -8.46 -8.35 12.29
C THR A 127 -7.49 -7.61 13.23
N PRO A 128 -7.91 -6.50 13.86
CA PRO A 128 -7.07 -5.83 14.86
C PRO A 128 -6.58 -6.79 15.96
N GLU A 129 -7.43 -7.70 16.40
CA GLU A 129 -7.15 -8.71 17.42
C GLU A 129 -6.13 -9.74 16.94
N GLU A 130 -6.29 -10.27 15.71
CA GLU A 130 -5.34 -11.21 15.12
C GLU A 130 -3.97 -10.58 14.90
N CYS A 131 -3.93 -9.31 14.45
CA CYS A 131 -2.68 -8.56 14.31
C CYS A 131 -1.99 -8.40 15.67
N ARG A 132 -2.76 -8.03 16.69
CA ARG A 132 -2.26 -7.88 18.06
C ARG A 132 -1.69 -9.21 18.57
N GLU A 133 -2.46 -10.30 18.48
CA GLU A 133 -2.01 -11.63 18.90
C GLU A 133 -0.73 -12.08 18.18
N PHE A 134 -0.65 -11.82 16.86
CA PHE A 134 0.54 -12.14 16.08
C PHE A 134 1.80 -11.43 16.59
N ILE A 135 1.69 -10.15 16.94
CA ILE A 135 2.81 -9.36 17.48
C ILE A 135 3.11 -9.76 18.93
N ASP A 136 2.10 -9.85 19.80
CA ASP A 136 2.25 -10.22 21.23
C ASP A 136 2.93 -11.59 21.40
N SER A 137 2.67 -12.52 20.49
CA SER A 137 3.27 -13.85 20.53
C SER A 137 4.77 -13.87 20.17
N GLY A 138 5.34 -12.78 19.67
CA GLY A 138 6.73 -12.72 19.19
C GLY A 138 6.98 -13.45 17.87
N ARG A 139 5.95 -14.05 17.25
CA ARG A 139 6.10 -14.81 15.98
C ARG A 139 6.64 -13.95 14.83
N TYR A 140 6.36 -12.67 14.83
CA TYR A 140 6.84 -11.74 13.80
C TYR A 140 8.38 -11.68 13.73
N GLU A 141 9.10 -11.93 14.82
CA GLU A 141 10.56 -11.84 14.87
C GLU A 141 11.28 -12.94 14.10
N GLN A 142 10.59 -14.02 13.72
CA GLN A 142 11.19 -15.12 12.95
C GLN A 142 11.48 -14.75 11.49
N TYR A 143 10.78 -13.75 10.93
CA TYR A 143 10.89 -13.31 9.53
C TYR A 143 11.99 -12.26 9.39
N LYS A 144 13.25 -12.71 9.21
CA LYS A 144 14.45 -11.84 9.28
C LYS A 144 14.68 -10.98 8.04
N ASN A 145 14.04 -11.31 6.91
CA ASN A 145 14.15 -10.60 5.64
C ASN A 145 12.93 -9.71 5.38
N VAL A 146 12.09 -9.54 6.38
CA VAL A 146 10.94 -8.62 6.39
C VAL A 146 11.26 -7.44 7.31
N ILE A 147 10.92 -6.23 6.88
CA ILE A 147 10.96 -5.01 7.69
C ILE A 147 9.50 -4.58 7.92
N TYR A 148 9.02 -4.75 9.13
CA TYR A 148 7.69 -4.28 9.52
C TYR A 148 7.68 -2.75 9.52
N SER A 149 6.94 -2.16 8.61
CA SER A 149 7.02 -0.73 8.33
C SER A 149 5.77 0.04 8.78
N GLY A 150 4.73 -0.66 9.21
CA GLY A 150 3.49 -0.06 9.69
C GLY A 150 2.25 -0.86 9.30
N LEU A 151 1.13 -0.17 9.20
CA LEU A 151 -0.17 -0.76 8.89
C LEU A 151 -0.78 -0.17 7.62
N MET A 152 -1.62 -0.97 6.96
CA MET A 152 -2.47 -0.56 5.85
C MET A 152 -3.92 -0.93 6.13
N CYS A 153 -4.86 -0.10 5.70
CA CYS A 153 -6.27 -0.48 5.67
C CYS A 153 -7.05 0.22 4.54
N MET A 154 -8.25 -0.27 4.33
CA MET A 154 -9.28 0.35 3.49
C MET A 154 -10.54 0.48 4.34
N ALA A 155 -11.10 1.69 4.44
CA ALA A 155 -12.35 1.92 5.15
C ALA A 155 -13.53 1.18 4.47
N SER A 156 -14.63 1.07 5.20
CA SER A 156 -15.90 0.58 4.67
C SER A 156 -16.34 1.41 3.47
N HIS A 157 -16.90 0.76 2.47
CA HIS A 157 -17.45 1.44 1.30
C HIS A 157 -18.83 2.03 1.66
N THR A 158 -18.84 3.31 2.06
CA THR A 158 -20.03 4.02 2.53
C THR A 158 -19.87 5.53 2.35
N ASP A 159 -21.01 6.24 2.25
CA ASP A 159 -21.06 7.71 2.27
C ASP A 159 -21.12 8.27 3.71
N ASP A 160 -21.18 7.42 4.73
CA ASP A 160 -21.15 7.84 6.14
C ASP A 160 -19.73 8.18 6.58
N GLU A 161 -19.39 9.47 6.53
CA GLU A 161 -18.09 9.98 6.97
C GLU A 161 -17.74 9.59 8.42
N LYS A 162 -18.75 9.50 9.33
CA LYS A 162 -18.49 9.09 10.72
C LYS A 162 -17.98 7.65 10.79
N ARG A 163 -18.53 6.79 9.94
CA ARG A 163 -18.06 5.40 9.84
C ARG A 163 -16.64 5.35 9.30
N ILE A 164 -16.34 6.12 8.25
CA ILE A 164 -14.99 6.20 7.66
C ILE A 164 -13.98 6.70 8.71
N HIS A 165 -14.31 7.78 9.44
CA HIS A 165 -13.50 8.27 10.56
C HIS A 165 -13.25 7.19 11.62
N SER A 166 -14.31 6.46 12.00
CA SER A 166 -14.21 5.39 13.00
C SER A 166 -13.28 4.26 12.54
N ASP A 167 -13.39 3.83 11.29
CA ASP A 167 -12.57 2.79 10.72
C ASP A 167 -11.07 3.17 10.74
N PHE A 168 -10.73 4.35 10.25
CA PHE A 168 -9.34 4.83 10.27
C PHE A 168 -8.81 5.06 11.69
N ARG A 169 -9.63 5.63 12.58
CA ARG A 169 -9.26 5.84 13.98
C ARG A 169 -8.95 4.53 14.70
N MET A 170 -9.69 3.48 14.41
CA MET A 170 -9.42 2.14 14.98
C MET A 170 -8.02 1.65 14.60
N VAL A 171 -7.64 1.75 13.32
CA VAL A 171 -6.32 1.31 12.86
C VAL A 171 -5.21 2.23 13.36
N TYR A 172 -5.47 3.54 13.44
CA TYR A 172 -4.52 4.48 14.04
C TYR A 172 -4.22 4.13 15.50
N ASN A 173 -5.24 3.82 16.30
CA ASN A 173 -5.05 3.42 17.70
C ASN A 173 -4.27 2.11 17.82
N LEU A 174 -4.53 1.13 16.95
CA LEU A 174 -3.74 -0.10 16.88
C LEU A 174 -2.27 0.21 16.53
N TYR A 175 -2.04 1.06 15.52
CA TYR A 175 -0.69 1.47 15.12
C TYR A 175 0.07 2.11 16.29
N GLU A 176 -0.52 3.09 17.00
CA GLU A 176 0.11 3.78 18.12
C GLU A 176 0.44 2.81 19.27
N SER A 177 -0.46 1.88 19.58
CA SER A 177 -0.25 0.85 20.59
C SER A 177 0.93 -0.05 20.21
N LEU A 178 0.95 -0.60 18.99
CA LEU A 178 2.06 -1.44 18.52
C LEU A 178 3.38 -0.65 18.45
N LYS A 179 3.34 0.60 17.98
CA LYS A 179 4.51 1.48 17.92
C LYS A 179 5.12 1.71 19.29
N SER A 180 4.30 2.02 20.27
CA SER A 180 4.78 2.32 21.63
C SER A 180 5.33 1.09 22.35
N GLU A 181 4.68 -0.07 22.19
CA GLU A 181 4.98 -1.27 22.95
C GLU A 181 6.11 -2.11 22.32
N TYR A 182 6.13 -2.27 20.99
CA TYR A 182 7.04 -3.19 20.29
C TYR A 182 8.05 -2.50 19.40
N PHE A 183 7.67 -1.39 18.77
CA PHE A 183 8.46 -0.73 17.73
C PHE A 183 8.94 0.67 18.10
N SER A 184 8.98 1.00 19.41
CA SER A 184 9.34 2.36 19.89
C SER A 184 10.73 2.81 19.45
N LYS A 185 11.68 1.88 19.31
CA LYS A 185 13.06 2.13 18.85
C LYS A 185 13.29 1.83 17.37
N ASP A 186 12.28 1.30 16.68
CA ASP A 186 12.39 0.98 15.25
C ASP A 186 11.84 2.15 14.41
N ASN A 187 12.76 2.86 13.76
CA ASN A 187 12.40 3.97 12.88
C ASN A 187 11.72 3.52 11.59
N ASN A 188 11.80 2.24 11.23
CA ASN A 188 11.14 1.72 10.04
C ASN A 188 9.63 1.58 10.24
N PHE A 189 9.15 1.29 11.46
CA PHE A 189 7.72 1.21 11.76
C PHE A 189 7.13 2.63 11.86
N ALA A 190 6.87 3.24 10.70
CA ALA A 190 6.52 4.65 10.57
C ALA A 190 5.36 4.93 9.62
N TYR A 191 4.93 3.93 8.83
CA TYR A 191 3.96 4.16 7.76
C TYR A 191 2.54 3.78 8.19
N ARG A 192 1.61 4.62 7.79
CA ARG A 192 0.18 4.51 8.01
C ARG A 192 -0.48 4.75 6.66
N SER A 193 -0.78 3.63 5.94
CA SER A 193 -1.28 3.66 4.59
C SER A 193 -2.79 3.43 4.57
N TRP A 194 -3.53 4.52 4.55
CA TRP A 194 -4.97 4.51 4.33
C TRP A 194 -5.43 5.77 3.60
N GLY A 195 -6.62 5.70 3.01
CA GLY A 195 -7.19 6.75 2.20
C GLY A 195 -6.96 6.55 0.70
N MET A 196 -8.06 6.67 -0.02
CA MET A 196 -8.16 6.56 -1.47
C MET A 196 -8.80 7.82 -2.07
N SER A 197 -9.16 7.79 -3.35
CA SER A 197 -9.67 8.96 -4.08
C SER A 197 -10.81 9.70 -3.39
N GLU A 198 -11.70 8.99 -2.69
CA GLU A 198 -12.91 9.56 -2.10
C GLU A 198 -12.72 10.01 -0.65
N ASP A 199 -11.83 9.34 0.10
CA ASP A 199 -11.72 9.46 1.56
C ASP A 199 -10.33 9.92 2.07
N TYR A 200 -9.37 10.23 1.17
CA TYR A 200 -7.99 10.55 1.58
C TYR A 200 -7.89 11.76 2.52
N LYS A 201 -8.82 12.74 2.43
CA LYS A 201 -8.84 13.91 3.33
C LYS A 201 -9.18 13.49 4.75
N ILE A 202 -10.17 12.63 4.91
CA ILE A 202 -10.52 12.02 6.20
C ILE A 202 -9.36 11.17 6.72
N ALA A 203 -8.76 10.36 5.84
CA ALA A 203 -7.62 9.52 6.16
C ALA A 203 -6.44 10.32 6.73
N VAL A 204 -6.11 11.47 6.14
CA VAL A 204 -5.05 12.36 6.63
C VAL A 204 -5.40 12.95 8.00
N GLN A 205 -6.66 13.35 8.23
CA GLN A 205 -7.13 13.81 9.53
C GLN A 205 -7.01 12.71 10.60
N GLU A 206 -7.15 11.45 10.19
CA GLU A 206 -7.00 10.27 11.04
C GLU A 206 -5.56 9.69 11.00
N GLY A 207 -4.57 10.53 10.71
CA GLY A 207 -3.14 10.23 10.89
C GLY A 207 -2.47 9.45 9.77
N SER A 208 -3.11 9.28 8.61
CA SER A 208 -2.45 8.67 7.44
C SER A 208 -1.24 9.49 6.98
N ASN A 209 -0.16 8.79 6.58
CA ASN A 209 0.98 9.40 5.92
C ASN A 209 1.32 8.75 4.57
N ILE A 210 0.49 7.81 4.10
CA ILE A 210 0.48 7.31 2.72
C ILE A 210 -0.97 7.31 2.24
N VAL A 211 -1.25 8.00 1.12
CA VAL A 211 -2.55 7.94 0.44
C VAL A 211 -2.41 7.32 -0.95
N ARG A 212 -3.40 6.52 -1.35
CA ARG A 212 -3.36 5.75 -2.60
C ARG A 212 -4.45 6.23 -3.55
N ILE A 213 -4.07 7.06 -4.53
CA ILE A 213 -5.02 7.74 -5.40
C ILE A 213 -4.83 7.29 -6.86
N GLY A 214 -5.91 6.86 -7.50
CA GLY A 214 -5.91 6.39 -8.89
C GLY A 214 -6.79 7.23 -9.80
N THR A 215 -8.10 7.11 -9.68
CA THR A 215 -9.09 7.69 -10.59
C THR A 215 -8.96 9.21 -10.76
N ARG A 216 -8.61 9.93 -9.69
CA ARG A 216 -8.37 11.39 -9.76
C ARG A 216 -7.11 11.76 -10.54
N ILE A 217 -6.14 10.84 -10.67
CA ILE A 217 -4.88 11.04 -11.41
C ILE A 217 -5.03 10.62 -12.86
N PHE A 218 -5.45 9.37 -13.08
CA PHE A 218 -5.40 8.72 -14.39
C PHE A 218 -6.75 8.72 -15.13
N GLY A 219 -7.83 9.16 -14.47
CA GLY A 219 -9.20 9.07 -14.98
C GLY A 219 -9.80 7.68 -14.78
N GLU A 220 -10.96 7.45 -15.38
CA GLU A 220 -11.65 6.15 -15.34
C GLU A 220 -10.82 5.06 -16.02
N ARG A 221 -11.03 3.83 -15.57
CA ARG A 221 -10.32 2.65 -16.07
C ARG A 221 -10.91 2.21 -17.39
N ASP A 222 -10.07 2.06 -18.39
CA ASP A 222 -10.44 1.45 -19.66
C ASP A 222 -10.05 -0.05 -19.65
N TYR A 223 -10.98 -0.88 -19.26
CA TYR A 223 -10.76 -2.33 -19.20
C TYR A 223 -10.56 -2.97 -20.58
N SER A 224 -10.95 -2.29 -21.68
CA SER A 224 -10.76 -2.78 -23.04
C SER A 224 -9.30 -2.65 -23.49
N LYS A 225 -8.57 -1.72 -22.91
CA LYS A 225 -7.14 -1.45 -23.15
C LYS A 225 -6.24 -1.94 -22.03
N SER A 226 -6.79 -2.76 -21.12
CA SER A 226 -5.96 -3.32 -20.06
C SER A 226 -4.75 -4.01 -20.66
N PHE A 227 -3.59 -3.78 -20.06
CA PHE A 227 -2.32 -4.42 -20.37
C PHE A 227 -2.54 -5.93 -20.40
N THR A 228 -2.87 -6.47 -21.59
CA THR A 228 -3.30 -7.86 -21.72
C THR A 228 -2.15 -8.77 -21.35
N LEU A 229 -2.40 -9.64 -20.39
CA LEU A 229 -1.48 -10.65 -19.88
C LEU A 229 -1.12 -11.67 -20.96
#